data_b0b8232683049ceb62930b0ef8ac1201
#
_entry.id   b0b8232683049ceb62930b0ef8ac1201
#
_cell.length_a   1.000
_cell.length_b   1.000
_cell.length_c   1.000
_cell.angle_alpha   90.00
_cell.angle_beta   90.00
_cell.angle_gamma   90.00
#
_symmetry.space_group_name_H-M   'P 1'
#
loop_
_entity.id
_entity.type
_entity.pdbx_description
1 polymer ?
#
loop_
_entity_poly.entity_id
_entity_poly.type
_entity_poly.pdbx_seq_one_letter_code
_entity_poly.pdbx_strand_id
1 'polypeptide(L)'
;MNHLPEQVKFMFLIALIILMMFAGFIVMVVMVYKKKQLVFQKERLLQDIQYRNQLLEKELEIQRKVQEERERISHDMHDDLGAGISALKLQAEFIKQKVDDQSVKADVDDLLKTAGEMNLSMREMLWSLNSTNDNLGNFMQYVVQYAEGFFKKTEIKVSVRREVDSPETKLSSEMRRNLFLCAKESLNNIYKHSKANEVYITFNLNADEVFTMQI
;
A
#
# COMPACT_ATOMS: atom_id res chain seq x y z
N MET A 1 -55.40 -52.00 -52.69
CA MET A 1 -54.64 -50.79 -52.19
C MET A 1 -54.70 -49.68 -53.24
N ASN A 2 -55.31 -48.60 -52.90
CA ASN A 2 -55.78 -47.56 -53.77
C ASN A 2 -54.70 -46.95 -54.64
N HIS A 3 -54.86 -47.01 -55.97
CA HIS A 3 -54.09 -46.23 -56.90
C HIS A 3 -54.66 -44.80 -56.84
N LEU A 4 -53.97 -43.91 -56.07
CA LEU A 4 -54.20 -42.49 -56.13
C LEU A 4 -53.96 -42.02 -57.55
N PRO A 5 -54.88 -41.19 -58.12
CA PRO A 5 -54.64 -40.61 -59.42
C PRO A 5 -53.28 -39.91 -59.52
N GLU A 6 -52.55 -39.99 -60.63
CA GLU A 6 -51.23 -39.39 -60.83
C GLU A 6 -51.21 -37.88 -60.54
N GLN A 7 -52.30 -37.18 -60.84
CA GLN A 7 -52.45 -35.75 -60.52
C GLN A 7 -52.43 -35.44 -59.02
N VAL A 8 -53.00 -36.36 -58.20
CA VAL A 8 -52.99 -36.24 -56.73
C VAL A 8 -51.59 -36.46 -56.16
N LYS A 9 -50.84 -37.43 -56.69
CA LYS A 9 -49.42 -37.68 -56.30
C LYS A 9 -48.56 -36.45 -56.60
N PHE A 10 -48.74 -35.83 -57.76
CA PHE A 10 -48.01 -34.67 -58.18
C PHE A 10 -48.29 -33.46 -57.28
N MET A 11 -49.55 -33.20 -56.90
CA MET A 11 -49.93 -32.18 -55.93
C MET A 11 -49.30 -32.40 -54.57
N PHE A 12 -49.28 -33.65 -54.06
CA PHE A 12 -48.57 -33.95 -52.78
C PHE A 12 -47.09 -33.71 -52.88
N LEU A 13 -46.44 -34.04 -53.98
CA LEU A 13 -45.01 -33.78 -54.19
C LEU A 13 -44.70 -32.29 -54.16
N ILE A 14 -45.49 -31.46 -54.84
CA ILE A 14 -45.33 -30.00 -54.82
C ILE A 14 -45.54 -29.43 -53.42
N ALA A 15 -46.57 -29.87 -52.69
CA ALA A 15 -46.83 -29.46 -51.31
C ALA A 15 -45.65 -29.80 -50.38
N LEU A 16 -45.07 -30.99 -50.54
CA LEU A 16 -43.89 -31.43 -49.77
C LEU A 16 -42.66 -30.54 -50.06
N ILE A 17 -42.43 -30.19 -51.33
CA ILE A 17 -41.32 -29.32 -51.70
C ILE A 17 -41.50 -27.90 -51.11
N ILE A 18 -42.69 -27.36 -51.15
CA ILE A 18 -43.01 -26.06 -50.56
C ILE A 18 -42.81 -26.09 -49.04
N LEU A 19 -43.25 -27.15 -48.37
CA LEU A 19 -43.07 -27.33 -46.93
C LEU A 19 -41.58 -27.39 -46.57
N MET A 20 -40.77 -28.14 -47.34
CA MET A 20 -39.32 -28.25 -47.15
C MET A 20 -38.60 -26.90 -47.36
N MET A 21 -38.99 -26.15 -48.39
CA MET A 21 -38.48 -24.80 -48.63
C MET A 21 -38.83 -23.85 -47.46
N PHE A 22 -40.07 -23.92 -46.96
CA PHE A 22 -40.50 -23.10 -45.82
C PHE A 22 -39.74 -23.47 -44.53
N ALA A 23 -39.55 -24.75 -44.27
CA ALA A 23 -38.77 -25.22 -43.15
C ALA A 23 -37.29 -24.76 -43.25
N GLY A 24 -36.67 -24.87 -44.43
CA GLY A 24 -35.31 -24.37 -44.71
C GLY A 24 -35.20 -22.87 -44.50
N PHE A 25 -36.23 -22.08 -44.95
CA PHE A 25 -36.27 -20.65 -44.71
C PHE A 25 -36.30 -20.30 -43.21
N ILE A 26 -37.14 -20.98 -42.41
CA ILE A 26 -37.19 -20.76 -40.94
C ILE A 26 -35.85 -21.03 -40.32
N VAL A 27 -35.21 -22.17 -40.67
CA VAL A 27 -33.87 -22.52 -40.14
C VAL A 27 -32.86 -21.44 -40.48
N MET A 28 -32.86 -20.94 -41.71
CA MET A 28 -31.99 -19.85 -42.16
C MET A 28 -32.18 -18.57 -41.34
N VAL A 29 -33.45 -18.16 -41.14
CA VAL A 29 -33.78 -16.97 -40.35
C VAL A 29 -33.30 -17.12 -38.91
N VAL A 30 -33.53 -18.29 -38.27
CA VAL A 30 -33.06 -18.56 -36.90
C VAL A 30 -31.55 -18.53 -36.81
N MET A 31 -30.84 -19.10 -37.80
CA MET A 31 -29.36 -19.05 -37.83
C MET A 31 -28.83 -17.63 -37.95
N VAL A 32 -29.40 -16.79 -38.82
CA VAL A 32 -29.03 -15.39 -38.99
C VAL A 32 -29.28 -14.63 -37.69
N TYR A 33 -30.42 -14.85 -37.06
CA TYR A 33 -30.77 -14.19 -35.81
C TYR A 33 -29.78 -14.59 -34.65
N LYS A 34 -29.51 -15.88 -34.49
CA LYS A 34 -28.52 -16.36 -33.51
C LYS A 34 -27.12 -15.78 -33.76
N LYS A 35 -26.68 -15.71 -35.03
CA LYS A 35 -25.42 -15.11 -35.39
C LYS A 35 -25.34 -13.62 -34.99
N LYS A 36 -26.42 -12.87 -35.27
CA LYS A 36 -26.51 -11.46 -34.84
C LYS A 36 -26.46 -11.30 -33.31
N GLN A 37 -27.20 -12.12 -32.58
CA GLN A 37 -27.15 -12.11 -31.11
C GLN A 37 -25.73 -12.39 -30.58
N LEU A 38 -25.05 -13.37 -31.15
CA LEU A 38 -23.69 -13.72 -30.72
C LEU A 38 -22.70 -12.59 -30.96
N VAL A 39 -22.81 -11.92 -32.13
CA VAL A 39 -21.97 -10.75 -32.45
C VAL A 39 -22.23 -9.63 -31.46
N PHE A 40 -23.49 -9.31 -31.22
CA PHE A 40 -23.87 -8.25 -30.26
C PHE A 40 -23.40 -8.53 -28.81
N GLN A 41 -23.50 -9.78 -28.37
CA GLN A 41 -22.97 -10.18 -27.05
C GLN A 41 -21.45 -10.04 -26.97
N LYS A 42 -20.73 -10.41 -28.04
CA LYS A 42 -19.27 -10.24 -28.11
C LYS A 42 -18.86 -8.76 -28.08
N GLU A 43 -19.57 -7.93 -28.81
CA GLU A 43 -19.31 -6.46 -28.82
C GLU A 43 -19.51 -5.86 -27.44
N ARG A 44 -20.61 -6.21 -26.75
CA ARG A 44 -20.85 -5.76 -25.36
C ARG A 44 -19.76 -6.23 -24.41
N LEU A 45 -19.36 -7.48 -24.51
CA LEU A 45 -18.28 -8.01 -23.66
C LEU A 45 -16.95 -7.29 -23.90
N LEU A 46 -16.62 -7.03 -25.17
CA LEU A 46 -15.41 -6.27 -25.51
C LEU A 46 -15.44 -4.84 -24.96
N GLN A 47 -16.59 -4.15 -25.06
CA GLN A 47 -16.78 -2.83 -24.49
C GLN A 47 -16.61 -2.83 -22.96
N ASP A 48 -17.19 -3.81 -22.26
CA ASP A 48 -17.04 -3.94 -20.80
C ASP A 48 -15.59 -4.18 -20.38
N ILE A 49 -14.88 -5.07 -21.10
CA ILE A 49 -13.46 -5.30 -20.87
C ILE A 49 -12.63 -4.03 -21.11
N GLN A 50 -12.89 -3.31 -22.20
CA GLN A 50 -12.20 -2.06 -22.50
C GLN A 50 -12.44 -1.01 -21.41
N TYR A 51 -13.70 -0.86 -20.98
CA TYR A 51 -14.04 0.07 -19.91
C TYR A 51 -13.34 -0.28 -18.58
N ARG A 52 -13.32 -1.57 -18.21
CA ARG A 52 -12.61 -2.02 -17.00
C ARG A 52 -11.11 -1.78 -17.09
N ASN A 53 -10.50 -2.04 -18.24
CA ASN A 53 -9.08 -1.76 -18.45
C ASN A 53 -8.77 -0.27 -18.31
N GLN A 54 -9.59 0.60 -18.86
CA GLN A 54 -9.42 2.06 -18.70
C GLN A 54 -9.55 2.52 -17.25
N LEU A 55 -10.47 1.91 -16.48
CA LEU A 55 -10.58 2.20 -15.04
C LEU A 55 -9.34 1.76 -14.26
N LEU A 56 -8.83 0.56 -14.54
CA LEU A 56 -7.60 0.06 -13.91
C LEU A 56 -6.39 0.92 -14.26
N GLU A 57 -6.25 1.33 -15.53
CA GLU A 57 -5.17 2.24 -15.95
C GLU A 57 -5.24 3.58 -15.21
N LYS A 58 -6.43 4.17 -15.06
CA LYS A 58 -6.60 5.40 -14.29
C LYS A 58 -6.27 5.22 -12.81
N GLU A 59 -6.68 4.11 -12.22
CA GLU A 59 -6.38 3.81 -10.83
C GLU A 59 -4.87 3.67 -10.60
N LEU A 60 -4.16 2.95 -11.48
CA LEU A 60 -2.70 2.84 -11.45
C LEU A 60 -2.01 4.19 -11.64
N GLU A 61 -2.53 5.05 -12.53
CA GLU A 61 -1.99 6.40 -12.73
C GLU A 61 -2.15 7.26 -11.46
N ILE A 62 -3.32 7.20 -10.82
CA ILE A 62 -3.57 7.91 -9.55
C ILE A 62 -2.61 7.40 -8.46
N GLN A 63 -2.47 6.09 -8.31
CA GLN A 63 -1.55 5.51 -7.33
C GLN A 63 -0.12 5.97 -7.57
N ARG A 64 0.33 5.98 -8.84
CA ARG A 64 1.67 6.46 -9.20
C ARG A 64 1.84 7.94 -8.85
N LYS A 65 0.88 8.82 -9.18
CA LYS A 65 0.94 10.24 -8.84
C LYS A 65 0.98 10.48 -7.33
N VAL A 66 0.19 9.75 -6.56
CA VAL A 66 0.22 9.82 -5.09
C VAL A 66 1.59 9.41 -4.56
N GLN A 67 2.19 8.39 -5.15
CA GLN A 67 3.52 7.92 -4.78
C GLN A 67 4.59 8.96 -5.10
N GLU A 68 4.62 9.50 -6.32
CA GLU A 68 5.54 10.55 -6.75
C GLU A 68 5.42 11.80 -5.86
N GLU A 69 4.20 12.17 -5.48
CA GLU A 69 3.96 13.31 -4.60
C GLU A 69 4.45 13.05 -3.16
N ARG A 70 4.30 11.84 -2.63
CA ARG A 70 4.87 11.47 -1.32
C ARG A 70 6.40 11.56 -1.32
N GLU A 71 7.05 11.08 -2.38
CA GLU A 71 8.50 11.15 -2.52
C GLU A 71 8.98 12.61 -2.64
N ARG A 72 8.27 13.43 -3.40
CA ARG A 72 8.55 14.85 -3.52
C ARG A 72 8.42 15.57 -2.18
N ILE A 73 7.30 15.38 -1.48
CA ILE A 73 7.08 15.97 -0.15
C ILE A 73 8.17 15.52 0.83
N SER A 74 8.54 14.26 0.80
CA SER A 74 9.61 13.73 1.67
C SER A 74 10.94 14.41 1.40
N HIS A 75 11.29 14.63 0.14
CA HIS A 75 12.53 15.30 -0.24
C HIS A 75 12.52 16.78 0.16
N ASP A 76 11.47 17.51 -0.20
CA ASP A 76 11.31 18.94 0.11
C ASP A 76 11.36 19.19 1.63
N MET A 77 10.65 18.35 2.42
CA MET A 77 10.68 18.44 3.89
C MET A 77 12.06 18.13 4.47
N HIS A 78 12.77 17.15 3.90
CA HIS A 78 14.13 16.84 4.37
C HIS A 78 15.09 18.03 4.16
N ASP A 79 15.03 18.64 2.98
CA ASP A 79 15.97 19.67 2.60
C ASP A 79 15.64 21.02 3.29
N ASP A 80 14.38 21.43 3.26
CA ASP A 80 13.98 22.73 3.81
C ASP A 80 13.94 22.73 5.34
N LEU A 81 13.20 21.77 5.94
CA LEU A 81 13.07 21.74 7.41
C LEU A 81 14.34 21.23 8.09
N GLY A 82 15.02 20.25 7.47
CA GLY A 82 16.27 19.71 8.00
C GLY A 82 17.38 20.76 8.04
N ALA A 83 17.53 21.52 6.97
CA ALA A 83 18.48 22.64 6.90
C ALA A 83 18.10 23.76 7.90
N GLY A 84 16.80 24.11 7.99
CA GLY A 84 16.30 25.13 8.93
C GLY A 84 16.56 24.75 10.39
N ILE A 85 16.23 23.54 10.81
CA ILE A 85 16.46 23.05 12.17
C ILE A 85 17.98 23.01 12.47
N SER A 86 18.79 22.59 11.51
CA SER A 86 20.26 22.56 11.68
C SER A 86 20.86 23.95 11.84
N ALA A 87 20.36 24.91 11.07
CA ALA A 87 20.77 26.33 11.20
C ALA A 87 20.38 26.92 12.56
N LEU A 88 19.15 26.64 13.03
CA LEU A 88 18.68 27.06 14.36
C LEU A 88 19.56 26.47 15.47
N LYS A 89 19.91 25.17 15.39
CA LYS A 89 20.82 24.55 16.36
C LYS A 89 22.18 25.23 16.38
N LEU A 90 22.77 25.49 15.21
CA LEU A 90 24.07 26.15 15.10
C LEU A 90 24.01 27.54 15.70
N GLN A 91 22.97 28.32 15.41
CA GLN A 91 22.79 29.66 15.99
C GLN A 91 22.64 29.62 17.52
N ALA A 92 21.84 28.67 18.04
CA ALA A 92 21.68 28.48 19.48
C ALA A 92 23.00 28.10 20.16
N GLU A 93 23.80 27.21 19.58
CA GLU A 93 25.13 26.86 20.07
C GLU A 93 26.08 28.07 20.08
N PHE A 94 26.02 28.91 19.05
CA PHE A 94 26.81 30.16 18.97
C PHE A 94 26.41 31.15 20.07
N ILE A 95 25.11 31.30 20.34
CA ILE A 95 24.62 32.17 21.44
C ILE A 95 25.12 31.63 22.78
N LYS A 96 25.00 30.30 23.01
CA LYS A 96 25.44 29.65 24.23
C LYS A 96 26.92 29.89 24.55
N GLN A 97 27.78 29.91 23.51
CA GLN A 97 29.21 30.15 23.66
C GLN A 97 29.53 31.62 24.01
N LYS A 98 28.69 32.59 23.62
CA LYS A 98 28.93 34.03 23.81
C LYS A 98 28.32 34.63 25.08
N VAL A 99 27.40 33.89 25.69
CA VAL A 99 26.66 34.38 26.87
C VAL A 99 27.32 33.80 28.13
N ASP A 100 27.56 34.64 29.12
CA ASP A 100 28.08 34.21 30.43
C ASP A 100 26.96 33.98 31.44
N ASP A 101 25.79 34.58 31.25
CA ASP A 101 24.64 34.44 32.13
C ASP A 101 24.10 32.99 32.13
N GLN A 102 24.08 32.40 33.30
CA GLN A 102 23.67 30.97 33.48
C GLN A 102 22.19 30.75 33.23
N SER A 103 21.34 31.75 33.43
CA SER A 103 19.90 31.65 33.15
C SER A 103 19.65 31.60 31.64
N VAL A 104 20.36 32.44 30.88
CA VAL A 104 20.28 32.44 29.42
C VAL A 104 20.86 31.14 28.81
N LYS A 105 21.92 30.59 29.42
CA LYS A 105 22.45 29.28 29.00
C LYS A 105 21.42 28.18 29.16
N ALA A 106 20.65 28.16 30.28
CA ALA A 106 19.59 27.20 30.50
C ALA A 106 18.48 27.33 29.45
N ASP A 107 18.06 28.56 29.14
CA ASP A 107 17.06 28.80 28.09
C ASP A 107 17.52 28.32 26.70
N VAL A 108 18.81 28.54 26.38
CA VAL A 108 19.39 28.04 25.12
C VAL A 108 19.49 26.51 25.11
N ASP A 109 19.76 25.86 26.25
CA ASP A 109 19.74 24.40 26.34
C ASP A 109 18.35 23.81 26.09
N ASP A 110 17.30 24.46 26.61
CA ASP A 110 15.91 24.05 26.32
C ASP A 110 15.55 24.27 24.85
N LEU A 111 16.03 25.33 24.22
CA LEU A 111 15.85 25.55 22.77
C LEU A 111 16.59 24.50 21.94
N LEU A 112 17.81 24.13 22.30
CA LEU A 112 18.58 23.06 21.64
C LEU A 112 17.90 21.70 21.79
N LYS A 113 17.34 21.42 22.95
CA LYS A 113 16.54 20.22 23.22
C LYS A 113 15.31 20.16 22.32
N THR A 114 14.54 21.26 22.27
CA THR A 114 13.33 21.37 21.43
C THR A 114 13.68 21.19 19.95
N ALA A 115 14.74 21.81 19.46
CA ALA A 115 15.21 21.63 18.09
C ALA A 115 15.64 20.17 17.80
N GLY A 116 16.20 19.48 18.79
CA GLY A 116 16.52 18.06 18.71
C GLY A 116 15.28 17.18 18.59
N GLU A 117 14.24 17.47 19.38
CA GLU A 117 12.96 16.78 19.35
C GLU A 117 12.23 17.01 18.02
N MET A 118 12.25 18.23 17.49
CA MET A 118 11.71 18.57 16.17
C MET A 118 12.40 17.78 15.05
N ASN A 119 13.75 17.69 15.09
CA ASN A 119 14.51 16.92 14.11
C ASN A 119 14.14 15.43 14.14
N LEU A 120 13.96 14.86 15.34
CA LEU A 120 13.53 13.47 15.50
C LEU A 120 12.12 13.27 14.92
N SER A 121 11.16 14.13 15.27
CA SER A 121 9.79 14.06 14.76
C SER A 121 9.73 14.20 13.24
N MET A 122 10.53 15.07 12.65
CA MET A 122 10.66 15.23 11.21
C MET A 122 11.18 13.93 10.57
N ARG A 123 12.23 13.30 11.10
CA ARG A 123 12.76 12.04 10.59
C ARG A 123 11.72 10.92 10.64
N GLU A 124 10.96 10.83 11.73
CA GLU A 124 9.86 9.86 11.86
C GLU A 124 8.79 10.08 10.79
N MET A 125 8.44 11.33 10.50
CA MET A 125 7.48 11.69 9.45
C MET A 125 8.02 11.32 8.06
N LEU A 126 9.26 11.70 7.74
CA LEU A 126 9.91 11.37 6.47
C LEU A 126 10.01 9.86 6.25
N TRP A 127 10.38 9.11 7.30
CA TRP A 127 10.41 7.66 7.23
C TRP A 127 9.02 7.07 6.94
N SER A 128 7.97 7.64 7.51
CA SER A 128 6.59 7.18 7.27
C SER A 128 6.07 7.51 5.87
N LEU A 129 6.57 8.54 5.23
CA LEU A 129 6.19 8.94 3.86
C LEU A 129 6.91 8.15 2.78
N ASN A 130 8.13 7.69 3.07
CA ASN A 130 8.97 6.99 2.08
C ASN A 130 8.45 5.57 1.82
N SER A 131 8.00 5.33 0.59
CA SER A 131 7.44 4.06 0.14
C SER A 131 8.45 2.93 -0.03
N THR A 132 9.75 3.24 -0.17
CA THR A 132 10.77 2.21 -0.19
C THR A 132 10.79 1.40 1.11
N ASN A 133 10.20 1.97 2.17
CA ASN A 133 10.06 1.35 3.48
C ASN A 133 8.77 0.50 3.65
N ASP A 134 7.96 0.36 2.58
CA ASP A 134 6.67 -0.34 2.65
C ASP A 134 6.83 -1.89 2.64
N ASN A 135 7.75 -2.40 3.47
CA ASN A 135 7.94 -3.83 3.71
C ASN A 135 8.30 -4.11 5.18
N LEU A 136 8.10 -5.37 5.61
CA LEU A 136 8.36 -5.79 6.99
C LEU A 136 9.85 -5.69 7.36
N GLY A 137 10.76 -6.00 6.45
CA GLY A 137 12.20 -5.95 6.70
C GLY A 137 12.66 -4.56 7.12
N ASN A 138 12.29 -3.53 6.33
CA ASN A 138 12.64 -2.14 6.64
C ASN A 138 11.94 -1.65 7.91
N PHE A 139 10.69 -2.08 8.15
CA PHE A 139 9.98 -1.76 9.39
C PHE A 139 10.70 -2.31 10.62
N MET A 140 11.03 -3.61 10.62
CA MET A 140 11.75 -4.25 11.73
C MET A 140 13.10 -3.59 11.99
N GLN A 141 13.85 -3.29 10.93
CA GLN A 141 15.15 -2.62 11.05
C GLN A 141 14.99 -1.24 11.68
N TYR A 142 13.98 -0.47 11.29
CA TYR A 142 13.72 0.86 11.83
C TYR A 142 13.35 0.82 13.31
N VAL A 143 12.47 -0.11 13.72
CA VAL A 143 12.09 -0.30 15.14
C VAL A 143 13.32 -0.62 15.99
N VAL A 144 14.18 -1.51 15.51
CA VAL A 144 15.42 -1.88 16.21
C VAL A 144 16.36 -0.69 16.36
N GLN A 145 16.63 0.02 15.26
CA GLN A 145 17.47 1.23 15.30
C GLN A 145 16.92 2.29 16.26
N TYR A 146 15.59 2.47 16.27
CA TYR A 146 14.94 3.37 17.20
C TYR A 146 15.14 2.93 18.66
N ALA A 147 14.91 1.66 18.98
CA ALA A 147 15.07 1.12 20.32
C ALA A 147 16.53 1.22 20.83
N GLU A 148 17.49 0.85 19.99
CA GLU A 148 18.93 0.99 20.31
C GLU A 148 19.32 2.46 20.55
N GLY A 149 18.83 3.37 19.69
CA GLY A 149 19.05 4.79 19.85
C GLY A 149 18.40 5.37 21.11
N PHE A 150 17.18 4.91 21.43
CA PHE A 150 16.43 5.36 22.60
C PHE A 150 17.11 4.96 23.92
N PHE A 151 17.59 3.71 24.02
CA PHE A 151 18.26 3.21 25.21
C PHE A 151 19.77 3.43 25.24
N LYS A 152 20.38 4.03 24.22
CA LYS A 152 21.84 4.24 24.10
C LYS A 152 22.48 4.92 25.31
N LYS A 153 21.75 5.81 25.99
CA LYS A 153 22.23 6.56 27.17
C LYS A 153 21.76 5.97 28.50
N THR A 154 21.23 4.75 28.47
CA THR A 154 20.73 4.03 29.63
C THR A 154 21.54 2.74 29.83
N GLU A 155 21.34 2.03 30.94
CA GLU A 155 21.93 0.71 31.18
C GLU A 155 21.07 -0.44 30.60
N ILE A 156 19.94 -0.12 29.93
CA ILE A 156 19.01 -1.10 29.39
C ILE A 156 19.58 -1.69 28.11
N LYS A 157 19.72 -3.00 28.07
CA LYS A 157 20.16 -3.74 26.88
C LYS A 157 18.96 -4.06 25.99
N VAL A 158 19.17 -3.97 24.66
CA VAL A 158 18.16 -4.35 23.67
C VAL A 158 18.58 -5.66 23.02
N SER A 159 17.72 -6.67 23.14
CA SER A 159 17.89 -7.99 22.52
C SER A 159 16.79 -8.20 21.47
N VAL A 160 17.16 -8.66 20.28
CA VAL A 160 16.23 -8.75 19.14
C VAL A 160 16.18 -10.19 18.62
N ARG A 161 14.95 -10.70 18.45
CA ARG A 161 14.68 -11.98 17.80
C ARG A 161 13.80 -11.77 16.56
N ARG A 162 14.21 -12.35 15.42
CA ARG A 162 13.47 -12.25 14.16
C ARG A 162 13.14 -13.66 13.67
N GLU A 163 11.86 -13.92 13.52
CA GLU A 163 11.29 -15.17 13.00
C GLU A 163 10.36 -14.82 11.82
N VAL A 164 10.95 -14.22 10.78
CA VAL A 164 10.27 -13.74 9.60
C VAL A 164 11.00 -14.23 8.36
N ASP A 165 10.42 -15.23 7.69
CA ASP A 165 11.02 -15.84 6.50
C ASP A 165 10.88 -14.97 5.24
N SER A 166 9.89 -14.08 5.21
CA SER A 166 9.59 -13.22 4.06
C SER A 166 9.64 -11.74 4.45
N PRO A 167 10.83 -11.13 4.61
CA PRO A 167 10.99 -9.73 4.99
C PRO A 167 10.46 -8.75 3.94
N GLU A 168 10.33 -9.18 2.67
CA GLU A 168 9.79 -8.39 1.56
C GLU A 168 8.25 -8.29 1.57
N THR A 169 7.57 -8.94 2.54
CA THR A 169 6.12 -8.82 2.70
C THR A 169 5.72 -7.35 2.80
N LYS A 170 4.78 -6.95 1.94
CA LYS A 170 4.33 -5.56 1.86
C LYS A 170 3.63 -5.14 3.15
N LEU A 171 4.00 -3.96 3.63
CA LEU A 171 3.39 -3.31 4.79
C LEU A 171 2.95 -1.91 4.37
N SER A 172 1.64 -1.62 4.42
CA SER A 172 1.14 -0.29 4.04
C SER A 172 1.75 0.80 4.93
N SER A 173 1.93 2.01 4.37
CA SER A 173 2.46 3.16 5.11
C SER A 173 1.64 3.49 6.36
N GLU A 174 0.33 3.30 6.33
CA GLU A 174 -0.56 3.50 7.47
C GLU A 174 -0.30 2.45 8.57
N MET A 175 -0.27 1.16 8.19
CA MET A 175 0.00 0.07 9.13
C MET A 175 1.39 0.23 9.76
N ARG A 176 2.41 0.54 8.95
CA ARG A 176 3.78 0.78 9.39
C ARG A 176 3.85 1.90 10.42
N ARG A 177 3.17 3.03 10.16
CA ARG A 177 3.10 4.16 11.10
C ARG A 177 2.44 3.76 12.41
N ASN A 178 1.30 3.08 12.35
CA ASN A 178 0.57 2.68 13.55
C ASN A 178 1.37 1.68 14.40
N LEU A 179 1.99 0.67 13.77
CA LEU A 179 2.87 -0.28 14.46
C LEU A 179 4.08 0.42 15.09
N PHE A 180 4.68 1.39 14.39
CA PHE A 180 5.79 2.15 14.95
C PHE A 180 5.39 3.00 16.15
N LEU A 181 4.22 3.64 16.11
CA LEU A 181 3.69 4.39 17.27
C LEU A 181 3.46 3.48 18.47
N CYS A 182 2.94 2.27 18.25
CA CYS A 182 2.80 1.27 19.31
C CYS A 182 4.16 0.86 19.90
N ALA A 183 5.15 0.59 19.05
CA ALA A 183 6.50 0.26 19.49
C ALA A 183 7.12 1.40 20.30
N LYS A 184 7.02 2.64 19.81
CA LYS A 184 7.54 3.84 20.46
C LYS A 184 6.92 4.02 21.85
N GLU A 185 5.60 3.88 21.98
CA GLU A 185 4.92 4.01 23.25
C GLU A 185 5.30 2.87 24.21
N SER A 186 5.41 1.64 23.73
CA SER A 186 5.86 0.50 24.54
C SER A 186 7.26 0.72 25.11
N LEU A 187 8.22 1.16 24.29
CA LEU A 187 9.59 1.46 24.72
C LEU A 187 9.63 2.60 25.74
N ASN A 188 8.81 3.64 25.54
CA ASN A 188 8.68 4.74 26.48
C ASN A 188 8.09 4.28 27.84
N ASN A 189 7.09 3.42 27.80
CA ASN A 189 6.48 2.86 29.01
C ASN A 189 7.46 1.95 29.76
N ILE A 190 8.25 1.15 29.05
CA ILE A 190 9.34 0.36 29.66
C ILE A 190 10.32 1.28 30.37
N TYR A 191 10.81 2.30 29.71
CA TYR A 191 11.76 3.25 30.31
C TYR A 191 11.21 3.93 31.57
N LYS A 192 9.95 4.35 31.55
CA LYS A 192 9.33 5.09 32.65
C LYS A 192 8.89 4.20 33.83
N HIS A 193 8.49 2.96 33.56
CA HIS A 193 7.70 2.19 34.53
C HIS A 193 8.26 0.80 34.87
N SER A 194 9.05 0.16 34.01
CA SER A 194 9.39 -1.25 34.21
C SER A 194 10.57 -1.50 35.17
N LYS A 195 11.50 -0.55 35.30
CA LYS A 195 12.81 -0.74 35.97
C LYS A 195 13.60 -1.94 35.39
N ALA A 196 13.37 -2.28 34.12
CA ALA A 196 14.03 -3.39 33.46
C ALA A 196 15.48 -3.05 33.12
N ASN A 197 16.36 -4.06 33.14
CA ASN A 197 17.74 -3.95 32.67
C ASN A 197 17.92 -4.47 31.24
N GLU A 198 16.89 -5.11 30.69
CA GLU A 198 16.91 -5.68 29.34
C GLU A 198 15.51 -5.62 28.72
N VAL A 199 15.45 -5.33 27.41
CA VAL A 199 14.24 -5.31 26.59
C VAL A 199 14.39 -6.30 25.46
N TYR A 200 13.42 -7.18 25.31
CA TYR A 200 13.34 -8.14 24.21
C TYR A 200 12.33 -7.67 23.18
N ILE A 201 12.80 -7.56 21.92
CA ILE A 201 11.92 -7.25 20.78
C ILE A 201 11.86 -8.50 19.92
N THR A 202 10.67 -9.08 19.78
CA THR A 202 10.46 -10.27 18.94
C THR A 202 9.54 -9.93 17.79
N PHE A 203 9.95 -10.30 16.59
CA PHE A 203 9.14 -10.21 15.37
C PHE A 203 8.89 -11.62 14.86
N ASN A 204 7.64 -11.93 14.58
CA ASN A 204 7.21 -13.21 14.03
C ASN A 204 6.23 -12.99 12.89
N LEU A 205 6.39 -13.76 11.80
CA LEU A 205 5.41 -13.86 10.71
C LEU A 205 5.06 -15.34 10.59
N ASN A 206 3.82 -15.70 10.92
CA ASN A 206 3.36 -17.09 10.83
C ASN A 206 3.01 -17.50 9.39
N ALA A 207 2.72 -18.79 9.20
CA ALA A 207 2.32 -19.34 7.90
C ALA A 207 0.99 -18.78 7.36
N ASP A 208 0.15 -18.21 8.23
CA ASP A 208 -1.12 -17.55 7.88
C ASP A 208 -0.94 -16.06 7.56
N GLU A 209 0.30 -15.60 7.35
CA GLU A 209 0.68 -14.21 7.09
C GLU A 209 0.30 -13.22 8.21
N VAL A 210 0.13 -13.71 9.45
CA VAL A 210 -0.11 -12.84 10.60
C VAL A 210 1.23 -12.39 11.18
N PHE A 211 1.49 -11.08 11.09
CA PHE A 211 2.65 -10.45 11.69
C PHE A 211 2.40 -10.11 13.16
N THR A 212 3.32 -10.50 14.03
CA THR A 212 3.29 -10.22 15.46
C THR A 212 4.59 -9.53 15.88
N MET A 213 4.46 -8.43 16.61
CA MET A 213 5.56 -7.74 17.27
C MET A 213 5.32 -7.75 18.78
N GLN A 214 6.29 -8.22 19.53
CA GLN A 214 6.28 -8.22 21.01
C GLN A 214 7.47 -7.40 21.53
N ILE A 215 7.21 -6.59 22.54
CA ILE A 215 8.23 -5.76 23.20
C ILE A 215 8.07 -5.89 24.72
#